data_f504cd185686e79b6e8bb0ba32a0ebe8
#
_entry.id   f504cd185686e79b6e8bb0ba32a0ebe8
#
_cell.length_a   1.000
_cell.length_b   1.000
_cell.length_c   1.000
_cell.angle_alpha   90.00
_cell.angle_beta   90.00
_cell.angle_gamma   90.00
#
_symmetry.space_group_name_H-M   'P 1'
#
loop_
_entity.id
_entity.type
_entity.pdbx_description
1 polymer ?
#
loop_
_entity_poly.entity_id
_entity_poly.type
_entity_poly.pdbx_seq_one_letter_code
_entity_poly.pdbx_strand_id
1 'polypeptide(L)'
;MSKLWKLLGLMLVLLTCFPFVSYGDNPIITDVFTADPAMLVYNGTCYVYVGHDENDAPNTGYKMVDWKVYSSTDMINWTDRGTALTTKTFSWSGGDANAAQCIYRNGKFYWYVSTHDKTNPGVAIGVAVSDSPTGPFKDALGRALITNDMTKYASHSWDDLDPTVFIDDDGQAYLYWGNKACYWVKLNDDMISLKGAITAIPITKEAFGPGFEEAPWLYKRNGLYYLLYASGFPESIAYSTSSSPAGPWTYRGIIMKPTPTSTTIHPAIVDYKGASYFLYHNGSLPGGGSYKRSVCIEKFQYNSDGTIPLITDTTTGLNGTMNRIKSYNFQNMYWRNTNFSVKIEANVTPATDQFWQVVPGLADSTDGNVSFRSVYYPGYYLRQNNNELKLEKHDGSTKFSKDATFKKVPGLKDSGWSSFQSFAAPDLYIRHSNYTLRMSTISTDLDRQDATFGIGK
;
A
#
# COMPACT_ATOMS: atom_id res chain seq x y z
N MET A 1 -61.97 38.98 5.44
CA MET A 1 -61.53 37.60 5.63
C MET A 1 -60.29 37.39 4.77
N SER A 2 -59.11 37.54 5.31
CA SER A 2 -57.83 37.54 4.64
C SER A 2 -57.22 36.11 4.70
N LYS A 3 -56.95 35.51 3.53
CA LYS A 3 -56.23 34.27 3.44
C LYS A 3 -54.69 34.54 3.41
N LEU A 4 -54.02 34.15 4.48
CA LEU A 4 -52.56 34.15 4.62
C LEU A 4 -52.01 32.96 3.88
N TRP A 5 -51.26 33.17 2.81
CA TRP A 5 -50.48 32.11 2.13
C TRP A 5 -49.11 32.01 2.79
N LYS A 6 -48.85 30.85 3.40
CA LYS A 6 -47.52 30.49 3.91
C LYS A 6 -46.72 29.94 2.72
N LEU A 7 -45.72 30.68 2.27
CA LEU A 7 -44.65 30.12 1.41
C LEU A 7 -43.71 29.28 2.29
N LEU A 8 -43.72 27.97 2.14
CA LEU A 8 -42.63 27.09 2.56
C LEU A 8 -41.53 27.16 1.50
N GLY A 9 -40.43 27.84 1.77
CA GLY A 9 -39.22 27.78 0.99
C GLY A 9 -38.53 26.43 1.21
N LEU A 10 -38.56 25.57 0.21
CA LEU A 10 -37.78 24.33 0.17
C LEU A 10 -36.33 24.70 -0.16
N MET A 11 -35.49 24.74 0.87
CA MET A 11 -34.04 24.93 0.69
C MET A 11 -33.43 23.61 0.18
N LEU A 12 -33.25 23.53 -1.12
CA LEU A 12 -32.57 22.40 -1.77
C LEU A 12 -31.07 22.53 -1.46
N VAL A 13 -30.59 21.78 -0.47
CA VAL A 13 -29.14 21.62 -0.23
C VAL A 13 -28.63 20.73 -1.34
N LEU A 14 -28.06 21.33 -2.37
CA LEU A 14 -27.22 20.61 -3.33
C LEU A 14 -25.97 20.14 -2.60
N LEU A 15 -25.95 18.88 -2.15
CA LEU A 15 -24.70 18.18 -1.87
C LEU A 15 -23.94 18.06 -3.20
N THR A 16 -23.03 19.00 -3.45
CA THR A 16 -22.03 18.81 -4.49
C THR A 16 -21.06 17.74 -3.98
N CYS A 17 -21.30 16.49 -4.36
CA CYS A 17 -20.25 15.46 -4.34
C CYS A 17 -19.15 15.95 -5.28
N PHE A 18 -18.12 16.57 -4.74
CA PHE A 18 -16.86 16.70 -5.45
C PHE A 18 -16.33 15.27 -5.62
N PRO A 19 -16.07 14.82 -6.85
CA PRO A 19 -15.34 13.57 -7.01
C PRO A 19 -13.97 13.76 -6.34
N PHE A 20 -13.70 12.98 -5.29
CA PHE A 20 -12.33 12.83 -4.81
C PHE A 20 -11.55 12.22 -5.96
N VAL A 21 -10.75 13.04 -6.63
CA VAL A 21 -9.79 12.56 -7.61
C VAL A 21 -8.73 11.83 -6.78
N SER A 22 -8.79 10.52 -6.76
CA SER A 22 -7.74 9.67 -6.21
C SER A 22 -6.53 9.82 -7.12
N TYR A 23 -5.56 10.52 -6.64
CA TYR A 23 -4.27 10.65 -7.32
C TYR A 23 -3.41 9.48 -6.86
N GLY A 24 -3.40 8.31 -7.40
CA GLY A 24 -2.44 7.21 -7.21
C GLY A 24 -1.56 7.21 -5.94
N ASP A 25 -2.00 7.92 -4.90
CA ASP A 25 -1.33 8.04 -3.59
C ASP A 25 -1.60 6.80 -2.74
N ASN A 26 -0.70 6.53 -1.81
CA ASN A 26 -0.93 5.51 -0.80
C ASN A 26 -1.61 6.09 0.45
N PRO A 27 -2.59 5.39 1.02
CA PRO A 27 -3.21 4.15 0.51
C PRO A 27 -4.10 4.39 -0.71
N ILE A 28 -4.25 3.35 -1.57
CA ILE A 28 -5.04 3.44 -2.80
C ILE A 28 -6.56 3.38 -2.56
N ILE A 29 -6.98 2.95 -1.39
CA ILE A 29 -8.37 2.90 -0.92
C ILE A 29 -8.41 3.70 0.38
N THR A 30 -9.29 4.71 0.46
CA THR A 30 -9.26 5.70 1.54
C THR A 30 -10.56 5.84 2.32
N ASP A 31 -11.62 5.20 1.88
CA ASP A 31 -12.98 5.28 2.46
C ASP A 31 -13.24 4.19 3.50
N VAL A 32 -12.50 3.10 3.46
CA VAL A 32 -12.57 1.98 4.40
C VAL A 32 -11.17 1.42 4.67
N PHE A 33 -11.01 0.70 5.79
CA PHE A 33 -9.78 -0.03 6.09
C PHE A 33 -9.72 -1.32 5.29
N THR A 34 -8.64 -1.54 4.55
CA THR A 34 -8.44 -2.69 3.67
C THR A 34 -7.10 -3.36 3.93
N ALA A 35 -7.05 -4.67 3.78
CA ALA A 35 -5.87 -5.46 4.11
C ALA A 35 -5.62 -6.58 3.10
N ASP A 36 -4.45 -7.19 3.20
CA ASP A 36 -4.10 -8.46 2.55
C ASP A 36 -4.40 -8.45 1.03
N PRO A 37 -3.80 -7.51 0.25
CA PRO A 37 -4.14 -7.34 -1.14
C PRO A 37 -3.72 -8.55 -1.98
N ALA A 38 -4.64 -9.02 -2.83
CA ALA A 38 -4.34 -10.00 -3.86
C ALA A 38 -4.79 -9.48 -5.23
N MET A 39 -3.94 -9.62 -6.24
CA MET A 39 -4.17 -9.05 -7.56
C MET A 39 -4.52 -10.11 -8.59
N LEU A 40 -5.48 -9.77 -9.45
CA LEU A 40 -5.81 -10.51 -10.67
C LEU A 40 -5.88 -9.54 -11.85
N VAL A 41 -5.16 -9.86 -12.93
CA VAL A 41 -5.33 -9.17 -14.22
C VAL A 41 -6.22 -10.03 -15.11
N TYR A 42 -7.35 -9.49 -15.53
CA TYR A 42 -8.28 -10.18 -16.41
C TYR A 42 -8.85 -9.22 -17.46
N ASN A 43 -8.76 -9.59 -18.74
CA ASN A 43 -9.25 -8.79 -19.87
C ASN A 43 -8.81 -7.31 -19.83
N GLY A 44 -7.51 -7.06 -19.52
CA GLY A 44 -6.93 -5.72 -19.50
C GLY A 44 -7.36 -4.86 -18.30
N THR A 45 -8.08 -5.43 -17.33
CA THR A 45 -8.47 -4.80 -16.07
C THR A 45 -7.77 -5.47 -14.92
N CYS A 46 -7.26 -4.68 -13.99
CA CYS A 46 -6.72 -5.14 -12.71
C CYS A 46 -7.84 -5.18 -11.69
N TYR A 47 -7.95 -6.28 -10.97
CA TYR A 47 -8.85 -6.46 -9.82
C TYR A 47 -7.99 -6.67 -8.59
N VAL A 48 -8.21 -5.89 -7.54
CA VAL A 48 -7.62 -6.13 -6.23
C VAL A 48 -8.71 -6.66 -5.29
N TYR A 49 -8.44 -7.83 -4.73
CA TYR A 49 -9.25 -8.51 -3.72
C TYR A 49 -8.60 -8.21 -2.38
N VAL A 50 -9.39 -7.75 -1.42
CA VAL A 50 -8.88 -7.27 -0.13
C VAL A 50 -9.74 -7.76 1.01
N GLY A 51 -9.13 -8.00 2.17
CA GLY A 51 -9.83 -8.08 3.45
C GLY A 51 -10.34 -6.71 3.85
N HIS A 52 -11.37 -6.66 4.70
CA HIS A 52 -11.97 -5.45 5.22
C HIS A 52 -11.89 -5.46 6.74
N ASP A 53 -11.01 -4.61 7.29
CA ASP A 53 -10.92 -4.39 8.73
C ASP A 53 -12.07 -3.45 9.15
N GLU A 54 -12.92 -3.88 10.06
CA GLU A 54 -14.06 -3.10 10.52
C GLU A 54 -13.63 -1.83 11.28
N ASN A 55 -14.38 -0.73 11.11
CA ASN A 55 -14.09 0.54 11.77
C ASN A 55 -14.08 0.44 13.30
N ASP A 56 -14.87 -0.47 13.86
CA ASP A 56 -14.98 -0.73 15.29
C ASP A 56 -14.08 -1.89 15.76
N ALA A 57 -13.14 -2.34 14.92
CA ALA A 57 -12.13 -3.31 15.33
C ALA A 57 -11.35 -2.79 16.55
N PRO A 58 -11.11 -3.63 17.58
CA PRO A 58 -10.34 -3.24 18.75
C PRO A 58 -8.87 -3.00 18.36
N ASN A 59 -8.15 -2.20 19.16
CA ASN A 59 -6.73 -1.97 18.92
C ASN A 59 -5.82 -3.17 19.28
N THR A 60 -6.42 -4.28 19.67
CA THR A 60 -5.73 -5.50 20.14
C THR A 60 -6.13 -6.75 19.38
N GLY A 61 -6.90 -6.63 18.30
CA GLY A 61 -7.36 -7.78 17.51
C GLY A 61 -8.08 -7.39 16.24
N TYR A 62 -8.13 -8.32 15.32
CA TYR A 62 -8.84 -8.15 14.05
C TYR A 62 -10.34 -8.31 14.24
N LYS A 63 -11.11 -7.60 13.41
CA LYS A 63 -12.53 -7.80 13.21
C LYS A 63 -12.81 -7.66 11.71
N MET A 64 -13.01 -8.77 11.05
CA MET A 64 -13.18 -8.87 9.61
C MET A 64 -14.33 -9.83 9.32
N VAL A 65 -15.32 -9.41 8.54
CA VAL A 65 -16.53 -10.21 8.26
C VAL A 65 -16.78 -10.42 6.76
N ASP A 66 -16.07 -9.68 5.92
CA ASP A 66 -16.25 -9.71 4.47
C ASP A 66 -14.97 -9.40 3.70
N TRP A 67 -15.03 -9.59 2.39
CA TRP A 67 -13.99 -9.26 1.43
C TRP A 67 -14.55 -8.34 0.35
N LYS A 68 -13.76 -7.36 -0.05
CA LYS A 68 -14.12 -6.38 -1.07
C LYS A 68 -13.31 -6.58 -2.35
N VAL A 69 -13.85 -6.06 -3.45
CA VAL A 69 -13.17 -6.04 -4.74
C VAL A 69 -13.14 -4.62 -5.28
N TYR A 70 -11.98 -4.20 -5.75
CA TYR A 70 -11.80 -2.96 -6.49
C TYR A 70 -11.21 -3.27 -7.85
N SER A 71 -11.47 -2.42 -8.84
CA SER A 71 -10.92 -2.60 -10.18
C SER A 71 -10.34 -1.31 -10.74
N SER A 72 -9.30 -1.46 -11.56
CA SER A 72 -8.62 -0.35 -12.25
C SER A 72 -8.13 -0.78 -13.63
N THR A 73 -8.09 0.16 -14.56
CA THR A 73 -7.47 -0.01 -15.89
C THR A 73 -6.15 0.75 -16.01
N ASP A 74 -5.74 1.47 -14.99
CA ASP A 74 -4.52 2.32 -14.98
C ASP A 74 -3.68 2.19 -13.69
N MET A 75 -4.12 1.41 -12.69
CA MET A 75 -3.53 1.22 -11.36
C MET A 75 -3.60 2.47 -10.46
N ILE A 76 -4.18 3.56 -10.94
CA ILE A 76 -4.31 4.85 -10.25
C ILE A 76 -5.75 5.06 -9.77
N ASN A 77 -6.70 4.91 -10.69
CA ASN A 77 -8.12 5.12 -10.41
C ASN A 77 -8.80 3.79 -10.10
N TRP A 78 -9.22 3.62 -8.85
CA TRP A 78 -9.85 2.40 -8.37
C TRP A 78 -11.36 2.59 -8.21
N THR A 79 -12.11 1.65 -8.76
CA THR A 79 -13.57 1.61 -8.64
C THR A 79 -13.96 0.54 -7.65
N ASP A 80 -14.69 0.92 -6.59
CA ASP A 80 -15.31 -0.04 -5.65
C ASP A 80 -16.33 -0.90 -6.39
N ARG A 81 -16.18 -2.21 -6.30
CA ARG A 81 -17.11 -3.22 -6.86
C ARG A 81 -17.99 -3.84 -5.78
N GLY A 82 -17.88 -3.35 -4.56
CA GLY A 82 -18.67 -3.76 -3.41
C GLY A 82 -18.11 -4.97 -2.67
N THR A 83 -18.91 -5.45 -1.74
CA THR A 83 -18.67 -6.70 -0.99
C THR A 83 -19.10 -7.88 -1.83
N ALA A 84 -18.14 -8.56 -2.43
CA ALA A 84 -18.42 -9.69 -3.33
C ALA A 84 -18.53 -11.03 -2.59
N LEU A 85 -18.01 -11.12 -1.35
CA LEU A 85 -17.98 -12.34 -0.55
C LEU A 85 -17.99 -11.98 0.95
N THR A 86 -18.69 -12.80 1.75
CA THR A 86 -18.75 -12.67 3.22
C THR A 86 -18.52 -14.01 3.88
N THR A 87 -18.15 -14.02 5.16
CA THR A 87 -18.04 -15.28 5.93
C THR A 87 -19.35 -16.07 5.96
N LYS A 88 -20.52 -15.39 5.86
CA LYS A 88 -21.84 -16.02 5.81
C LYS A 88 -22.11 -16.83 4.53
N THR A 89 -21.33 -16.59 3.47
CA THR A 89 -21.40 -17.39 2.23
C THR A 89 -21.03 -18.86 2.50
N PHE A 90 -20.15 -19.07 3.48
CA PHE A 90 -19.71 -20.40 3.91
C PHE A 90 -20.50 -20.82 5.14
N SER A 91 -21.46 -21.74 4.97
CA SER A 91 -22.33 -22.19 6.06
C SER A 91 -21.56 -22.83 7.23
N TRP A 92 -20.37 -23.35 6.95
CA TRP A 92 -19.45 -23.96 7.90
C TRP A 92 -18.51 -22.93 8.59
N SER A 93 -18.38 -21.70 8.09
CA SER A 93 -17.53 -20.68 8.69
C SER A 93 -18.02 -20.23 10.06
N GLY A 94 -17.08 -20.11 11.00
CA GLY A 94 -17.26 -19.56 12.35
C GLY A 94 -17.05 -18.06 12.44
N GLY A 95 -16.59 -17.41 11.37
CA GLY A 95 -16.24 -15.98 11.33
C GLY A 95 -14.80 -15.76 10.87
N ASP A 96 -14.36 -14.52 10.96
CA ASP A 96 -13.08 -13.98 10.53
C ASP A 96 -12.77 -14.16 9.04
N ALA A 97 -12.83 -13.05 8.32
CA ALA A 97 -12.56 -12.98 6.90
C ALA A 97 -11.06 -12.64 6.67
N ASN A 98 -10.18 -13.64 6.89
CA ASN A 98 -8.73 -13.46 6.77
C ASN A 98 -8.28 -13.36 5.31
N ALA A 99 -6.98 -13.27 5.07
CA ALA A 99 -6.39 -13.11 3.74
C ALA A 99 -6.89 -14.13 2.71
N ALA A 100 -6.94 -13.72 1.45
CA ALA A 100 -7.58 -14.50 0.40
C ALA A 100 -7.05 -14.13 -0.98
N GLN A 101 -7.10 -15.06 -1.95
CA GLN A 101 -6.72 -14.79 -3.32
C GLN A 101 -7.72 -15.38 -4.32
N CYS A 102 -8.01 -14.60 -5.38
CA CYS A 102 -8.83 -15.03 -6.50
C CYS A 102 -7.97 -15.32 -7.74
N ILE A 103 -8.32 -16.38 -8.49
CA ILE A 103 -7.71 -16.74 -9.76
C ILE A 103 -8.76 -17.11 -10.80
N TYR A 104 -8.44 -16.88 -12.07
CA TYR A 104 -9.30 -17.26 -13.20
C TYR A 104 -8.83 -18.56 -13.86
N ARG A 105 -9.77 -19.48 -14.13
CA ARG A 105 -9.55 -20.66 -14.95
C ARG A 105 -10.82 -21.08 -15.68
N ASN A 106 -10.71 -21.33 -16.99
CA ASN A 106 -11.77 -21.95 -17.81
C ASN A 106 -13.17 -21.30 -17.65
N GLY A 107 -13.24 -19.97 -17.70
CA GLY A 107 -14.50 -19.24 -17.61
C GLY A 107 -15.00 -18.99 -16.19
N LYS A 108 -14.29 -19.44 -15.17
CA LYS A 108 -14.66 -19.29 -13.76
C LYS A 108 -13.59 -18.56 -12.97
N PHE A 109 -14.02 -17.88 -11.91
CA PHE A 109 -13.18 -17.24 -10.91
C PHE A 109 -13.30 -18.07 -9.62
N TYR A 110 -12.16 -18.47 -9.08
CA TYR A 110 -12.05 -19.26 -7.85
C TYR A 110 -11.39 -18.39 -6.79
N TRP A 111 -12.08 -18.13 -5.70
CA TRP A 111 -11.60 -17.28 -4.62
C TRP A 111 -11.35 -18.16 -3.39
N TYR A 112 -10.08 -18.37 -3.06
CA TYR A 112 -9.64 -19.11 -1.88
C TYR A 112 -9.55 -18.14 -0.72
N VAL A 113 -10.16 -18.46 0.40
CA VAL A 113 -10.28 -17.63 1.59
C VAL A 113 -9.88 -18.41 2.82
N SER A 114 -9.26 -17.78 3.80
CA SER A 114 -9.09 -18.36 5.12
C SER A 114 -10.10 -17.79 6.11
N THR A 115 -10.74 -18.68 6.89
CA THR A 115 -11.76 -18.36 7.87
C THR A 115 -11.81 -19.46 8.94
N HIS A 116 -12.35 -19.18 10.13
CA HIS A 116 -12.52 -20.21 11.15
C HIS A 116 -13.54 -21.27 10.75
N ASP A 117 -13.26 -22.55 11.03
CA ASP A 117 -14.19 -23.66 10.84
C ASP A 117 -14.97 -23.94 12.13
N LYS A 118 -16.30 -24.01 12.05
CA LYS A 118 -17.19 -24.34 13.18
C LYS A 118 -17.12 -25.81 13.59
N THR A 119 -16.81 -26.68 12.63
CA THR A 119 -16.91 -28.15 12.81
C THR A 119 -15.56 -28.77 13.14
N ASN A 120 -14.48 -28.16 12.63
CA ASN A 120 -13.11 -28.58 12.88
C ASN A 120 -12.32 -27.35 13.42
N PRO A 121 -12.25 -27.18 14.76
CA PRO A 121 -11.75 -25.94 15.35
C PRO A 121 -10.36 -25.55 14.87
N GLY A 122 -10.25 -24.35 14.31
CA GLY A 122 -9.04 -23.77 13.75
C GLY A 122 -9.39 -22.92 12.53
N VAL A 123 -8.38 -22.31 11.95
CA VAL A 123 -8.52 -21.65 10.65
C VAL A 123 -8.49 -22.71 9.57
N ALA A 124 -9.27 -22.50 8.54
CA ALA A 124 -9.46 -23.41 7.42
C ALA A 124 -9.52 -22.62 6.11
N ILE A 125 -9.25 -23.28 4.99
CA ILE A 125 -9.32 -22.66 3.67
C ILE A 125 -10.58 -23.15 2.95
N GLY A 126 -11.44 -22.19 2.57
CA GLY A 126 -12.58 -22.40 1.70
C GLY A 126 -12.29 -21.95 0.26
N VAL A 127 -13.16 -22.36 -0.66
CA VAL A 127 -13.14 -21.88 -2.03
C VAL A 127 -14.53 -21.46 -2.49
N ALA A 128 -14.65 -20.24 -2.99
CA ALA A 128 -15.86 -19.74 -3.61
C ALA A 128 -15.68 -19.60 -5.12
N VAL A 129 -16.75 -19.77 -5.89
CA VAL A 129 -16.73 -19.74 -7.36
C VAL A 129 -17.74 -18.76 -7.90
N SER A 130 -17.37 -18.07 -9.00
CA SER A 130 -18.22 -17.13 -9.74
C SER A 130 -17.93 -17.17 -11.24
N ASP A 131 -18.90 -16.72 -12.06
CA ASP A 131 -18.72 -16.46 -13.49
C ASP A 131 -18.16 -15.06 -13.76
N SER A 132 -18.04 -14.21 -12.75
CA SER A 132 -17.59 -12.82 -12.83
C SER A 132 -16.47 -12.55 -11.82
N PRO A 133 -15.46 -11.71 -12.16
CA PRO A 133 -14.41 -11.33 -11.22
C PRO A 133 -14.93 -10.54 -10.00
N THR A 134 -16.14 -9.98 -10.10
CA THR A 134 -16.77 -9.19 -9.05
C THR A 134 -17.95 -9.92 -8.38
N GLY A 135 -18.10 -11.22 -8.63
CA GLY A 135 -19.16 -12.03 -8.06
C GLY A 135 -20.51 -11.92 -8.80
N PRO A 136 -21.61 -12.41 -8.20
CA PRO A 136 -21.64 -13.00 -6.86
C PRO A 136 -20.89 -14.34 -6.78
N PHE A 137 -20.13 -14.51 -5.70
CA PHE A 137 -19.43 -15.77 -5.41
C PHE A 137 -20.32 -16.70 -4.55
N LYS A 138 -20.14 -18.00 -4.74
CA LYS A 138 -20.85 -19.06 -3.99
C LYS A 138 -19.83 -20.05 -3.45
N ASP A 139 -20.07 -20.57 -2.25
CA ASP A 139 -19.31 -21.69 -1.69
C ASP A 139 -19.33 -22.86 -2.68
N ALA A 140 -18.17 -23.31 -3.11
CA ALA A 140 -18.04 -24.33 -4.14
C ALA A 140 -18.24 -25.77 -3.59
N LEU A 141 -18.03 -25.96 -2.27
CA LEU A 141 -17.98 -27.30 -1.66
C LEU A 141 -19.01 -27.53 -0.55
N GLY A 142 -19.54 -26.45 0.06
CA GLY A 142 -20.36 -26.55 1.28
C GLY A 142 -19.57 -27.00 2.53
N ARG A 143 -18.23 -27.00 2.43
CA ARG A 143 -17.27 -27.35 3.49
C ARG A 143 -15.91 -26.72 3.18
N ALA A 144 -15.00 -26.70 4.15
CA ALA A 144 -13.62 -26.32 3.90
C ALA A 144 -12.92 -27.26 2.90
N LEU A 145 -12.01 -26.72 2.12
CA LEU A 145 -11.08 -27.45 1.25
C LEU A 145 -9.88 -27.97 2.05
N ILE A 146 -9.33 -27.14 2.91
CA ILE A 146 -8.27 -27.46 3.87
C ILE A 146 -8.82 -27.22 5.27
N THR A 147 -8.60 -28.16 6.18
CA THR A 147 -9.01 -28.11 7.57
C THR A 147 -7.83 -28.30 8.51
N ASN A 148 -7.88 -27.75 9.70
CA ASN A 148 -6.78 -27.77 10.68
C ASN A 148 -6.26 -29.18 11.04
N ASP A 149 -7.06 -30.22 10.89
CA ASP A 149 -6.62 -31.61 11.11
C ASP A 149 -5.80 -32.21 9.94
N MET A 150 -5.81 -31.55 8.77
CA MET A 150 -5.02 -31.95 7.61
C MET A 150 -3.57 -31.45 7.68
N THR A 151 -3.29 -30.44 8.52
CA THR A 151 -1.97 -29.81 8.72
C THR A 151 -1.53 -29.98 10.17
N LYS A 152 -0.29 -30.37 10.43
CA LYS A 152 0.18 -30.74 11.80
C LYS A 152 1.61 -30.31 12.10
N TYR A 153 2.15 -29.32 11.36
CA TYR A 153 3.52 -28.90 11.55
C TYR A 153 3.65 -27.66 12.44
N ALA A 154 2.59 -26.85 12.56
CA ALA A 154 2.54 -25.74 13.50
C ALA A 154 2.01 -26.20 14.87
N SER A 155 2.32 -25.45 15.91
CA SER A 155 1.88 -25.73 17.30
C SER A 155 0.57 -25.00 17.67
N HIS A 156 -0.08 -24.38 16.71
CA HIS A 156 -1.30 -23.58 16.86
C HIS A 156 -2.35 -23.94 15.78
N SER A 157 -3.57 -23.50 15.95
CA SER A 157 -4.71 -23.85 15.10
C SER A 157 -5.05 -22.78 14.04
N TRP A 158 -4.18 -21.83 13.79
CA TRP A 158 -4.35 -20.79 12.76
C TRP A 158 -3.23 -20.83 11.70
N ASP A 159 -2.65 -22.00 11.47
CA ASP A 159 -1.61 -22.19 10.46
C ASP A 159 -2.16 -22.36 9.03
N ASP A 160 -3.47 -22.54 8.86
CA ASP A 160 -4.13 -22.58 7.55
C ASP A 160 -4.59 -21.19 7.10
N LEU A 161 -3.68 -20.22 7.16
CA LEU A 161 -3.87 -18.83 6.74
C LEU A 161 -3.31 -18.56 5.32
N ASP A 162 -3.78 -17.47 4.73
CA ASP A 162 -3.16 -16.78 3.61
C ASP A 162 -2.96 -17.62 2.33
N PRO A 163 -4.04 -18.20 1.79
CA PRO A 163 -3.93 -19.01 0.59
C PRO A 163 -3.49 -18.17 -0.62
N THR A 164 -2.45 -18.64 -1.34
CA THR A 164 -2.07 -18.15 -2.65
C THR A 164 -2.18 -19.29 -3.67
N VAL A 165 -2.75 -18.99 -4.81
CA VAL A 165 -2.99 -19.97 -5.87
C VAL A 165 -2.29 -19.54 -7.16
N PHE A 166 -1.61 -20.46 -7.80
CA PHE A 166 -0.84 -20.25 -9.01
C PHE A 166 -1.13 -21.38 -10.02
N ILE A 167 -1.30 -21.03 -11.30
CA ILE A 167 -1.43 -21.98 -12.40
C ILE A 167 -0.18 -21.87 -13.26
N ASP A 168 0.54 -22.98 -13.39
CA ASP A 168 1.76 -23.04 -14.19
C ASP A 168 1.46 -23.14 -15.70
N ASP A 169 2.48 -22.98 -16.52
CA ASP A 169 2.38 -22.99 -17.99
C ASP A 169 1.86 -24.33 -18.54
N ASP A 170 2.06 -25.42 -17.80
CA ASP A 170 1.52 -26.75 -18.12
C ASP A 170 0.05 -26.94 -17.70
N GLY A 171 -0.55 -25.92 -17.09
CA GLY A 171 -1.92 -25.92 -16.58
C GLY A 171 -2.07 -26.54 -15.20
N GLN A 172 -1.00 -27.03 -14.55
CA GLN A 172 -1.09 -27.53 -13.18
C GLN A 172 -1.26 -26.37 -12.18
N ALA A 173 -2.31 -26.42 -11.38
CA ALA A 173 -2.55 -25.46 -10.32
C ALA A 173 -1.90 -25.92 -8.99
N TYR A 174 -1.37 -24.94 -8.27
CA TYR A 174 -0.72 -25.09 -6.96
C TYR A 174 -1.39 -24.17 -5.96
N LEU A 175 -1.70 -24.65 -4.78
CA LEU A 175 -2.17 -23.89 -3.64
C LEU A 175 -1.06 -23.89 -2.59
N TYR A 176 -0.66 -22.68 -2.14
CA TYR A 176 0.29 -22.44 -1.05
C TYR A 176 -0.42 -21.69 0.06
N TRP A 177 -0.01 -21.90 1.32
CA TRP A 177 -0.55 -21.16 2.47
C TRP A 177 0.33 -21.37 3.70
N GLY A 178 0.03 -20.65 4.78
CA GLY A 178 0.54 -21.00 6.09
C GLY A 178 0.89 -19.83 6.99
N ASN A 179 0.96 -20.14 8.29
CA ASN A 179 1.55 -19.28 9.33
C ASN A 179 2.51 -20.12 10.18
N LYS A 180 3.75 -19.66 10.38
CA LYS A 180 4.88 -20.39 11.00
C LYS A 180 5.28 -21.69 10.29
N ALA A 181 4.42 -22.25 9.46
CA ALA A 181 4.66 -23.36 8.57
C ALA A 181 4.22 -22.97 7.16
N CYS A 182 4.97 -23.34 6.14
CA CYS A 182 4.63 -23.10 4.75
C CYS A 182 4.20 -24.39 4.10
N TYR A 183 2.96 -24.47 3.66
CA TYR A 183 2.37 -25.64 3.02
C TYR A 183 2.12 -25.40 1.55
N TRP A 184 2.08 -26.48 0.79
CA TRP A 184 1.58 -26.48 -0.57
C TRP A 184 0.95 -27.81 -0.96
N VAL A 185 0.06 -27.76 -1.96
CA VAL A 185 -0.52 -28.93 -2.61
C VAL A 185 -0.88 -28.62 -4.07
N LYS A 186 -0.89 -29.62 -4.92
CA LYS A 186 -1.48 -29.49 -6.26
C LYS A 186 -3.01 -29.53 -6.15
N LEU A 187 -3.66 -28.77 -7.05
CA LEU A 187 -5.11 -28.88 -7.25
C LEU A 187 -5.40 -29.70 -8.51
N ASN A 188 -6.53 -30.38 -8.50
CA ASN A 188 -7.11 -30.97 -9.70
C ASN A 188 -7.61 -29.88 -10.64
N ASP A 189 -7.96 -30.25 -11.87
CA ASP A 189 -8.44 -29.31 -12.90
C ASP A 189 -9.75 -28.63 -12.54
N ASP A 190 -10.51 -29.18 -11.61
CA ASP A 190 -11.72 -28.60 -11.06
C ASP A 190 -11.48 -27.40 -10.12
N MET A 191 -10.23 -27.17 -9.70
CA MET A 191 -9.80 -26.10 -8.80
C MET A 191 -10.39 -26.16 -7.38
N ILE A 192 -11.13 -27.21 -7.05
CA ILE A 192 -11.85 -27.36 -5.77
C ILE A 192 -11.55 -28.68 -5.06
N SER A 193 -10.58 -29.44 -5.57
CA SER A 193 -10.13 -30.68 -4.94
C SER A 193 -8.60 -30.83 -5.03
N LEU A 194 -8.04 -31.55 -4.05
CA LEU A 194 -6.60 -31.73 -3.93
C LEU A 194 -6.10 -32.86 -4.85
N LYS A 195 -4.93 -32.65 -5.46
CA LYS A 195 -4.22 -33.62 -6.26
C LYS A 195 -2.94 -34.07 -5.54
N GLY A 196 -3.07 -35.07 -4.69
CA GLY A 196 -1.97 -35.61 -3.89
C GLY A 196 -1.99 -35.13 -2.43
N ALA A 197 -0.88 -35.35 -1.74
CA ALA A 197 -0.74 -35.02 -0.32
C ALA A 197 -0.28 -33.58 -0.13
N ILE A 198 -0.74 -32.95 0.96
CA ILE A 198 -0.20 -31.68 1.43
C ILE A 198 1.27 -31.88 1.83
N THR A 199 2.11 -30.95 1.40
CA THR A 199 3.54 -30.95 1.67
C THR A 199 3.90 -29.71 2.47
N ALA A 200 4.58 -29.86 3.61
CA ALA A 200 5.20 -28.78 4.33
C ALA A 200 6.61 -28.53 3.80
N ILE A 201 6.96 -27.25 3.55
CA ILE A 201 8.31 -26.87 3.14
C ILE A 201 9.15 -26.70 4.41
N PRO A 202 10.33 -27.34 4.51
CA PRO A 202 11.22 -27.12 5.63
C PRO A 202 11.65 -25.66 5.75
N ILE A 203 11.42 -25.04 6.90
CA ILE A 203 11.80 -23.65 7.15
C ILE A 203 13.29 -23.64 7.53
N THR A 204 14.14 -23.55 6.53
CA THR A 204 15.59 -23.48 6.67
C THR A 204 16.12 -22.10 6.31
N LYS A 205 17.33 -21.78 6.76
CA LYS A 205 18.00 -20.52 6.40
C LYS A 205 18.23 -20.38 4.90
N GLU A 206 18.52 -21.51 4.22
CA GLU A 206 18.73 -21.56 2.77
C GLU A 206 17.44 -21.27 2.01
N ALA A 207 16.29 -21.75 2.50
CA ALA A 207 15.00 -21.60 1.87
C ALA A 207 14.31 -20.28 2.23
N PHE A 208 14.35 -19.84 3.50
CA PHE A 208 13.56 -18.73 4.02
C PHE A 208 14.36 -17.66 4.77
N GLY A 209 15.70 -17.71 4.78
CA GLY A 209 16.56 -16.71 5.42
C GLY A 209 16.26 -16.54 6.90
N PRO A 210 15.73 -15.37 7.35
CA PRO A 210 15.39 -15.17 8.78
C PRO A 210 14.24 -16.04 9.26
N GLY A 211 13.37 -16.54 8.37
CA GLY A 211 12.22 -17.39 8.67
C GLY A 211 11.00 -17.03 7.85
N PHE A 212 10.04 -17.94 7.85
CA PHE A 212 8.69 -17.76 7.28
C PHE A 212 7.73 -17.44 8.41
N GLU A 213 7.02 -16.32 8.32
CA GLU A 213 5.94 -15.97 9.23
C GLU A 213 4.60 -16.39 8.64
N GLU A 214 4.18 -15.76 7.51
CA GLU A 214 2.90 -15.98 6.83
C GLU A 214 2.90 -15.35 5.43
N ALA A 215 1.71 -15.13 4.85
CA ALA A 215 1.49 -14.34 3.65
C ALA A 215 2.27 -14.80 2.40
N PRO A 216 2.24 -16.08 2.02
CA PRO A 216 2.92 -16.51 0.80
C PRO A 216 2.25 -15.91 -0.43
N TRP A 217 3.07 -15.48 -1.41
CA TRP A 217 2.63 -15.09 -2.75
C TRP A 217 3.50 -15.75 -3.80
N LEU A 218 2.93 -16.66 -4.59
CA LEU A 218 3.65 -17.41 -5.62
C LEU A 218 3.35 -16.87 -7.02
N TYR A 219 4.40 -16.62 -7.79
CA TYR A 219 4.29 -16.27 -9.20
C TYR A 219 5.52 -16.73 -10.00
N LYS A 220 5.40 -16.74 -11.33
CA LYS A 220 6.48 -17.10 -12.27
C LYS A 220 6.83 -15.90 -13.13
N ARG A 221 8.14 -15.69 -13.34
CA ARG A 221 8.65 -14.67 -14.24
C ARG A 221 9.93 -15.17 -14.92
N ASN A 222 10.00 -15.07 -16.25
CA ASN A 222 11.15 -15.47 -17.06
C ASN A 222 11.66 -16.90 -16.74
N GLY A 223 10.74 -17.85 -16.53
CA GLY A 223 11.05 -19.24 -16.22
C GLY A 223 11.50 -19.52 -14.78
N LEU A 224 11.57 -18.49 -13.91
CA LEU A 224 11.91 -18.62 -12.50
C LEU A 224 10.65 -18.40 -11.64
N TYR A 225 10.49 -19.22 -10.60
CA TYR A 225 9.42 -19.09 -9.62
C TYR A 225 9.89 -18.22 -8.46
N TYR A 226 9.01 -17.34 -8.01
CA TYR A 226 9.23 -16.43 -6.89
C TYR A 226 8.16 -16.70 -5.83
N LEU A 227 8.62 -16.96 -4.62
CA LEU A 227 7.77 -17.07 -3.43
C LEU A 227 8.12 -15.91 -2.51
N LEU A 228 7.20 -14.94 -2.42
CA LEU A 228 7.26 -13.86 -1.44
C LEU A 228 6.56 -14.32 -0.17
N TYR A 229 6.95 -13.76 0.98
CA TYR A 229 6.34 -14.07 2.27
C TYR A 229 6.67 -13.01 3.32
N ALA A 230 5.84 -12.93 4.35
CA ALA A 230 6.14 -12.18 5.56
C ALA A 230 7.19 -12.92 6.40
N SER A 231 8.14 -12.19 7.00
CA SER A 231 9.25 -12.74 7.76
C SER A 231 9.54 -11.93 9.01
N GLY A 232 9.54 -12.60 10.15
CA GLY A 232 9.77 -12.01 11.48
C GLY A 232 8.58 -11.19 12.00
N PHE A 233 8.76 -10.55 13.16
CA PHE A 233 7.72 -9.69 13.76
C PHE A 233 8.37 -8.51 14.52
N PRO A 234 8.01 -7.22 14.23
CA PRO A 234 7.14 -6.79 13.13
C PRO A 234 7.63 -7.27 11.77
N GLU A 235 6.69 -7.54 10.86
CA GLU A 235 6.95 -8.26 9.62
C GLU A 235 7.71 -7.41 8.58
N SER A 236 8.70 -8.06 7.97
CA SER A 236 9.33 -7.65 6.72
C SER A 236 8.79 -8.52 5.59
N ILE A 237 8.87 -8.08 4.34
CA ILE A 237 8.67 -8.97 3.19
C ILE A 237 10.01 -9.48 2.68
N ALA A 238 10.12 -10.80 2.67
CA ALA A 238 11.22 -11.56 2.09
C ALA A 238 10.77 -12.29 0.84
N TYR A 239 11.74 -12.83 0.08
CA TYR A 239 11.42 -13.71 -1.01
C TYR A 239 12.49 -14.76 -1.25
N SER A 240 12.05 -15.84 -1.87
CA SER A 240 12.87 -16.94 -2.33
C SER A 240 12.56 -17.27 -3.78
N THR A 241 13.50 -17.91 -4.48
CA THR A 241 13.31 -18.33 -5.87
C THR A 241 13.60 -19.81 -6.05
N SER A 242 13.00 -20.40 -7.08
CA SER A 242 13.24 -21.80 -7.48
C SER A 242 13.07 -21.97 -8.99
N SER A 243 13.69 -23.02 -9.54
CA SER A 243 13.44 -23.48 -10.92
C SER A 243 12.19 -24.36 -11.05
N SER A 244 11.51 -24.66 -9.94
CA SER A 244 10.30 -25.49 -9.88
C SER A 244 9.28 -24.87 -8.93
N PRO A 245 7.96 -24.95 -9.22
CA PRO A 245 6.93 -24.45 -8.32
C PRO A 245 6.83 -25.23 -7.00
N ALA A 246 7.51 -26.37 -6.89
CA ALA A 246 7.58 -27.19 -5.68
C ALA A 246 8.89 -27.01 -4.90
N GLY A 247 9.74 -26.07 -5.30
CA GLY A 247 11.07 -25.94 -4.75
C GLY A 247 12.11 -26.88 -5.40
N PRO A 248 13.33 -27.03 -4.84
CA PRO A 248 13.76 -26.40 -3.60
C PRO A 248 13.87 -24.86 -3.72
N TRP A 249 13.60 -24.18 -2.64
CA TRP A 249 13.62 -22.72 -2.56
C TRP A 249 14.99 -22.19 -2.12
N THR A 250 15.40 -21.06 -2.68
CA THR A 250 16.64 -20.36 -2.32
C THR A 250 16.29 -18.92 -1.92
N TYR A 251 16.57 -18.56 -0.67
CA TYR A 251 16.39 -17.22 -0.14
C TYR A 251 17.20 -16.16 -0.92
N ARG A 252 16.58 -15.02 -1.21
CA ARG A 252 17.16 -13.94 -2.01
C ARG A 252 17.32 -12.62 -1.27
N GLY A 253 16.53 -12.38 -0.22
CA GLY A 253 16.65 -11.14 0.55
C GLY A 253 15.32 -10.60 1.05
N ILE A 254 15.41 -9.50 1.79
CA ILE A 254 14.29 -8.68 2.21
C ILE A 254 14.03 -7.64 1.13
N ILE A 255 12.78 -7.51 0.69
CA ILE A 255 12.36 -6.53 -0.32
C ILE A 255 11.55 -5.37 0.26
N MET A 256 10.97 -5.52 1.47
CA MET A 256 10.36 -4.43 2.21
C MET A 256 10.61 -4.64 3.71
N LYS A 257 11.04 -3.58 4.39
CA LYS A 257 11.19 -3.55 5.85
C LYS A 257 9.83 -3.37 6.52
N PRO A 258 9.71 -3.62 7.85
CA PRO A 258 8.47 -3.35 8.56
C PRO A 258 7.97 -1.91 8.31
N THR A 259 6.66 -1.77 8.09
CA THR A 259 6.07 -0.44 7.96
C THR A 259 5.96 0.24 9.32
N PRO A 260 6.04 1.58 9.40
CA PRO A 260 6.00 2.27 10.68
C PRO A 260 4.61 2.27 11.34
N THR A 261 3.57 1.86 10.62
CA THR A 261 2.17 2.01 11.04
C THR A 261 1.42 0.69 11.20
N SER A 262 2.02 -0.43 10.81
CA SER A 262 1.45 -1.78 10.99
C SER A 262 2.53 -2.77 11.41
N THR A 263 2.18 -3.73 12.25
CA THR A 263 3.07 -4.83 12.65
C THR A 263 3.05 -6.00 11.68
N THR A 264 2.02 -6.08 10.82
CA THR A 264 1.89 -7.07 9.75
C THR A 264 1.98 -6.42 8.39
N ILE A 265 2.34 -7.20 7.37
CA ILE A 265 2.44 -6.77 5.97
C ILE A 265 2.20 -7.98 5.06
N HIS A 266 1.41 -7.80 3.98
CA HIS A 266 1.01 -8.88 3.07
C HIS A 266 1.38 -8.51 1.63
N PRO A 267 2.23 -9.29 0.92
CA PRO A 267 2.73 -8.92 -0.40
C PRO A 267 1.86 -9.46 -1.53
N ALA A 268 1.75 -8.68 -2.60
CA ALA A 268 1.40 -9.18 -3.92
C ALA A 268 2.25 -8.50 -4.99
N ILE A 269 2.65 -9.23 -6.03
CA ILE A 269 3.30 -8.64 -7.21
C ILE A 269 2.47 -8.95 -8.44
N VAL A 270 2.37 -7.95 -9.33
CA VAL A 270 1.73 -8.10 -10.62
C VAL A 270 2.48 -7.30 -11.70
N ASP A 271 2.60 -7.89 -12.89
CA ASP A 271 3.03 -7.17 -14.08
C ASP A 271 1.79 -6.70 -14.85
N TYR A 272 1.74 -5.40 -15.17
CA TYR A 272 0.63 -4.80 -15.89
C TYR A 272 1.11 -3.70 -16.85
N LYS A 273 0.71 -3.76 -18.11
CA LYS A 273 1.07 -2.80 -19.16
C LYS A 273 2.58 -2.46 -19.20
N GLY A 274 3.43 -3.49 -19.08
CA GLY A 274 4.88 -3.35 -19.16
C GLY A 274 5.56 -2.78 -17.93
N ALA A 275 4.87 -2.68 -16.81
CA ALA A 275 5.42 -2.26 -15.53
C ALA A 275 5.12 -3.28 -14.44
N SER A 276 6.00 -3.37 -13.43
CA SER A 276 5.83 -4.23 -12.27
C SER A 276 5.38 -3.43 -11.06
N TYR A 277 4.40 -3.96 -10.35
CA TYR A 277 3.78 -3.33 -9.19
C TYR A 277 3.84 -4.26 -7.99
N PHE A 278 4.16 -3.69 -6.84
CA PHE A 278 4.16 -4.36 -5.54
C PHE A 278 3.04 -3.77 -4.70
N LEU A 279 2.13 -4.62 -4.25
CA LEU A 279 1.06 -4.27 -3.34
C LEU A 279 1.37 -4.80 -1.94
N TYR A 280 0.94 -4.05 -0.96
CA TYR A 280 1.10 -4.37 0.46
C TYR A 280 0.05 -3.64 1.28
N HIS A 281 0.01 -3.84 2.60
CA HIS A 281 -0.77 -2.99 3.47
C HIS A 281 0.10 -2.32 4.53
N ASN A 282 -0.37 -1.19 5.03
CA ASN A 282 0.13 -0.50 6.22
C ASN A 282 -1.06 -0.03 7.08
N GLY A 283 -0.86 0.81 8.09
CA GLY A 283 -1.92 1.37 8.92
C GLY A 283 -2.00 2.90 8.83
N SER A 284 -1.77 3.48 7.65
CA SER A 284 -1.53 4.93 7.51
C SER A 284 -2.79 5.79 7.38
N LEU A 285 -3.97 5.22 7.15
CA LEU A 285 -5.22 5.98 7.17
C LEU A 285 -5.48 6.62 8.56
N PRO A 286 -6.15 7.76 8.63
CA PRO A 286 -6.55 8.35 9.91
C PRO A 286 -7.33 7.36 10.78
N GLY A 287 -6.87 7.12 12.01
CA GLY A 287 -7.42 6.10 12.90
C GLY A 287 -6.95 4.67 12.61
N GLY A 288 -6.06 4.49 11.63
CA GLY A 288 -5.48 3.20 11.25
C GLY A 288 -4.39 2.71 12.22
N GLY A 289 -3.90 1.52 11.95
CA GLY A 289 -2.89 0.80 12.73
C GLY A 289 -2.85 -0.67 12.35
N SER A 290 -2.23 -1.50 13.18
CA SER A 290 -2.03 -2.94 12.91
C SER A 290 -3.33 -3.75 12.71
N TYR A 291 -4.47 -3.27 13.21
CA TYR A 291 -5.77 -3.94 13.12
C TYR A 291 -6.82 -3.13 12.34
N LYS A 292 -6.38 -2.04 11.70
CA LYS A 292 -7.15 -1.19 10.79
C LYS A 292 -6.20 -0.77 9.68
N ARG A 293 -5.99 -1.68 8.75
CA ARG A 293 -4.93 -1.62 7.75
C ARG A 293 -5.38 -0.87 6.50
N SER A 294 -4.47 -0.60 5.60
CA SER A 294 -4.75 0.18 4.38
C SER A 294 -3.86 -0.31 3.24
N VAL A 295 -4.47 -0.69 2.12
CA VAL A 295 -3.75 -1.22 0.96
C VAL A 295 -3.00 -0.12 0.22
N CYS A 296 -1.75 -0.39 -0.07
CA CYS A 296 -0.79 0.47 -0.74
C CYS A 296 -0.21 -0.21 -1.99
N ILE A 297 0.37 0.59 -2.87
CA ILE A 297 1.00 0.12 -4.10
C ILE A 297 2.27 0.90 -4.41
N GLU A 298 3.31 0.20 -4.85
CA GLU A 298 4.55 0.80 -5.35
C GLU A 298 4.87 0.27 -6.74
N LYS A 299 5.44 1.11 -7.58
CA LYS A 299 6.00 0.70 -8.87
C LYS A 299 7.49 0.42 -8.68
N PHE A 300 7.96 -0.70 -9.24
CA PHE A 300 9.38 -1.05 -9.16
C PHE A 300 9.90 -1.63 -10.49
N GLN A 301 11.20 -1.81 -10.57
CA GLN A 301 11.87 -2.51 -11.67
C GLN A 301 12.75 -3.61 -11.08
N TYR A 302 12.68 -4.81 -11.65
CA TYR A 302 13.63 -5.86 -11.33
C TYR A 302 15.05 -5.44 -11.71
N ASN A 303 16.02 -5.86 -10.92
CA ASN A 303 17.43 -5.75 -11.30
C ASN A 303 17.71 -6.58 -12.56
N SER A 304 18.83 -6.31 -13.22
CA SER A 304 19.20 -7.00 -14.48
C SER A 304 19.40 -8.53 -14.30
N ASP A 305 19.69 -8.97 -13.09
CA ASP A 305 19.82 -10.38 -12.71
C ASP A 305 18.49 -11.04 -12.29
N GLY A 306 17.37 -10.31 -12.39
CA GLY A 306 16.03 -10.77 -12.00
C GLY A 306 15.73 -10.66 -10.51
N THR A 307 16.64 -10.13 -9.68
CA THR A 307 16.36 -9.89 -8.28
C THR A 307 15.42 -8.70 -8.09
N ILE A 308 14.67 -8.70 -6.97
CA ILE A 308 13.77 -7.62 -6.59
C ILE A 308 14.56 -6.64 -5.72
N PRO A 309 14.58 -5.33 -6.05
CA PRO A 309 15.23 -4.33 -5.20
C PRO A 309 14.48 -4.12 -3.89
N LEU A 310 15.11 -3.46 -2.92
CA LEU A 310 14.42 -3.00 -1.72
C LEU A 310 13.37 -1.94 -2.13
N ILE A 311 12.11 -2.20 -1.78
CA ILE A 311 10.96 -1.32 -2.02
C ILE A 311 10.68 -0.56 -0.73
N THR A 312 10.41 0.73 -0.84
CA THR A 312 10.12 1.59 0.31
C THR A 312 8.62 1.85 0.39
N ASP A 313 8.04 1.73 1.59
CA ASP A 313 6.69 2.21 1.90
C ASP A 313 6.63 3.73 1.70
N THR A 314 5.83 4.20 0.73
CA THR A 314 5.69 5.62 0.41
C THR A 314 4.24 6.08 0.53
N THR A 315 4.06 7.37 0.85
CA THR A 315 2.73 8.00 0.83
C THR A 315 2.30 8.38 -0.59
N THR A 316 3.22 8.34 -1.53
CA THR A 316 3.03 8.83 -2.89
C THR A 316 2.58 7.74 -3.86
N GLY A 317 2.84 6.48 -3.51
CA GLY A 317 2.46 5.37 -4.38
C GLY A 317 2.92 5.56 -5.82
N LEU A 318 1.97 5.54 -6.75
CA LEU A 318 2.24 5.70 -8.18
C LEU A 318 2.33 7.15 -8.65
N ASN A 319 1.97 8.13 -7.84
CA ASN A 319 2.01 9.56 -8.22
C ASN A 319 3.38 10.21 -7.98
N GLY A 320 4.32 9.52 -7.39
CA GLY A 320 5.45 10.20 -6.80
C GLY A 320 6.70 10.27 -7.65
N THR A 321 6.98 11.43 -8.25
CA THR A 321 8.38 11.81 -8.42
C THR A 321 8.92 12.21 -7.06
N MET A 322 9.67 11.32 -6.42
CA MET A 322 10.43 11.65 -5.21
C MET A 322 11.55 12.63 -5.59
N ASN A 323 11.52 13.82 -5.03
CA ASN A 323 12.49 14.85 -5.31
C ASN A 323 13.42 15.04 -4.10
N ARG A 324 14.71 15.12 -4.37
CA ARG A 324 15.65 15.74 -3.45
C ARG A 324 15.71 17.22 -3.77
N ILE A 325 15.78 18.07 -2.73
CA ILE A 325 15.87 19.52 -2.91
C ILE A 325 17.24 19.97 -2.45
N LYS A 326 18.09 20.29 -3.41
CA LYS A 326 19.51 20.58 -3.24
C LYS A 326 19.73 22.05 -2.91
N SER A 327 20.61 22.37 -1.98
CA SER A 327 21.06 23.73 -1.74
C SER A 327 21.99 24.23 -2.86
N TYR A 328 21.86 25.50 -3.25
CA TYR A 328 22.68 26.12 -4.27
C TYR A 328 24.15 26.32 -3.81
N ASN A 329 24.34 26.87 -2.62
CA ASN A 329 25.67 27.16 -2.09
C ASN A 329 26.32 26.00 -1.33
N PHE A 330 25.57 24.99 -0.96
CA PHE A 330 26.10 23.75 -0.37
C PHE A 330 25.73 22.54 -1.27
N GLN A 331 26.55 22.31 -2.30
CA GLN A 331 26.28 21.43 -3.42
C GLN A 331 26.12 19.93 -3.07
N ASN A 332 26.49 19.52 -1.85
CA ASN A 332 26.33 18.16 -1.33
C ASN A 332 25.22 18.05 -0.25
N MET A 333 24.48 19.15 0.00
CA MET A 333 23.43 19.17 1.03
C MET A 333 22.03 19.27 0.41
N TYR A 334 21.08 18.58 1.05
CA TYR A 334 19.70 18.48 0.63
C TYR A 334 18.76 18.78 1.79
N TRP A 335 17.55 19.24 1.49
CA TRP A 335 16.51 19.38 2.50
C TRP A 335 16.25 18.03 3.17
N ARG A 336 16.22 18.06 4.48
CA ARG A 336 16.02 16.89 5.30
C ARG A 336 15.08 17.18 6.46
N ASN A 337 14.11 16.30 6.69
CA ASN A 337 13.35 16.27 7.94
C ASN A 337 14.19 15.65 9.07
N THR A 338 14.20 16.27 10.23
CA THR A 338 14.80 15.74 11.45
C THR A 338 13.92 16.13 12.65
N ASN A 339 13.24 15.15 13.25
CA ASN A 339 12.30 15.41 14.34
C ASN A 339 11.30 16.54 14.02
N PHE A 340 10.71 16.47 12.82
CA PHE A 340 9.75 17.45 12.27
C PHE A 340 10.29 18.87 12.06
N SER A 341 11.56 19.15 12.31
CA SER A 341 12.25 20.35 11.83
C SER A 341 12.93 20.05 10.49
N VAL A 342 13.06 21.06 9.63
CA VAL A 342 13.68 20.87 8.32
C VAL A 342 14.99 21.67 8.23
N LYS A 343 16.02 20.99 7.78
CA LYS A 343 17.38 21.55 7.60
C LYS A 343 18.00 21.09 6.27
N ILE A 344 19.14 21.66 5.88
CA ILE A 344 19.99 21.07 4.85
C ILE A 344 21.07 20.21 5.51
N GLU A 345 21.33 19.02 4.93
CA GLU A 345 22.36 18.11 5.43
C GLU A 345 22.95 17.25 4.30
N ALA A 346 24.23 16.90 4.45
CA ALA A 346 24.91 15.94 3.60
C ALA A 346 24.76 14.52 4.18
N ASN A 347 24.83 13.48 3.32
CA ASN A 347 24.83 12.09 3.72
C ASN A 347 23.65 11.70 4.64
N VAL A 348 22.45 12.14 4.28
CA VAL A 348 21.24 11.96 5.09
C VAL A 348 20.97 10.49 5.43
N THR A 349 20.79 10.19 6.72
CA THR A 349 20.42 8.86 7.22
C THR A 349 19.29 9.02 8.24
N PRO A 350 18.15 8.31 8.08
CA PRO A 350 17.80 7.47 6.93
C PRO A 350 17.58 8.30 5.65
N ALA A 351 17.85 7.71 4.48
CA ALA A 351 17.76 8.42 3.19
C ALA A 351 16.33 8.91 2.89
N THR A 352 15.32 8.31 3.46
CA THR A 352 13.90 8.70 3.31
C THR A 352 13.60 10.11 3.80
N ASP A 353 14.35 10.62 4.76
CA ASP A 353 14.16 11.96 5.33
C ASP A 353 14.43 13.12 4.35
N GLN A 354 15.11 12.86 3.22
CA GLN A 354 15.46 13.87 2.22
C GLN A 354 14.55 13.87 0.98
N PHE A 355 13.55 12.98 0.93
CA PHE A 355 12.65 12.90 -0.21
C PHE A 355 11.36 13.67 0.02
N TRP A 356 11.03 14.51 -0.95
CA TRP A 356 9.86 15.37 -0.97
C TRP A 356 9.06 15.19 -2.24
N GLN A 357 7.77 15.18 -2.13
CA GLN A 357 6.89 15.30 -3.27
C GLN A 357 6.50 16.78 -3.45
N VAL A 358 6.79 17.33 -4.63
CA VAL A 358 6.34 18.67 -5.01
C VAL A 358 4.97 18.53 -5.64
N VAL A 359 3.95 18.99 -4.95
CA VAL A 359 2.54 18.90 -5.36
C VAL A 359 1.98 20.29 -5.66
N PRO A 360 0.83 20.41 -6.38
CA PRO A 360 0.12 21.67 -6.49
C PRO A 360 -0.14 22.31 -5.13
N GLY A 361 -0.13 23.62 -5.05
CA GLY A 361 -0.31 24.36 -3.79
C GLY A 361 -1.65 24.02 -3.12
N LEU A 362 -1.64 23.72 -1.83
CA LEU A 362 -2.83 23.35 -1.05
C LEU A 362 -3.88 24.48 -0.97
N ALA A 363 -3.45 25.75 -0.95
CA ALA A 363 -4.35 26.89 -0.91
C ALA A 363 -4.81 27.35 -2.30
N ASP A 364 -3.98 27.15 -3.28
CA ASP A 364 -4.18 27.56 -4.67
C ASP A 364 -3.31 26.68 -5.57
N SER A 365 -3.95 25.89 -6.42
CA SER A 365 -3.31 24.94 -7.33
C SER A 365 -2.93 25.55 -8.68
N THR A 366 -3.04 26.87 -8.85
CA THR A 366 -2.63 27.54 -10.12
C THR A 366 -1.14 27.34 -10.37
N ASP A 367 -0.75 27.40 -11.65
CA ASP A 367 0.61 27.14 -12.09
C ASP A 367 1.63 28.00 -11.35
N GLY A 368 2.69 27.37 -10.88
CA GLY A 368 3.75 27.99 -10.07
C GLY A 368 3.52 27.95 -8.56
N ASN A 369 2.31 27.64 -8.07
CA ASN A 369 2.09 27.41 -6.65
C ASN A 369 2.30 25.94 -6.30
N VAL A 370 3.14 25.68 -5.31
CA VAL A 370 3.54 24.33 -4.89
C VAL A 370 3.43 24.15 -3.37
N SER A 371 3.24 22.93 -2.96
CA SER A 371 3.43 22.46 -1.57
C SER A 371 4.43 21.31 -1.55
N PHE A 372 5.13 21.16 -0.44
CA PHE A 372 6.10 20.08 -0.25
C PHE A 372 5.54 19.04 0.70
N ARG A 373 5.16 17.88 0.18
CA ARG A 373 4.64 16.76 0.97
C ARG A 373 5.78 15.81 1.33
N SER A 374 5.76 15.31 2.57
CA SER A 374 6.67 14.25 2.99
C SER A 374 6.37 12.96 2.23
N VAL A 375 7.41 12.30 1.74
CA VAL A 375 7.30 10.95 1.16
C VAL A 375 7.12 9.90 2.25
N TYR A 376 7.66 10.13 3.45
CA TYR A 376 7.69 9.15 4.53
C TYR A 376 6.58 9.31 5.57
N TYR A 377 6.10 10.55 5.82
CA TYR A 377 5.03 10.82 6.80
C TYR A 377 3.72 11.15 6.09
N PRO A 378 2.73 10.23 6.07
CA PRO A 378 1.45 10.42 5.40
C PRO A 378 0.72 11.68 5.86
N GLY A 379 0.29 12.53 4.90
CA GLY A 379 -0.46 13.75 5.19
C GLY A 379 0.34 14.88 5.84
N TYR A 380 1.67 14.76 5.92
CA TYR A 380 2.54 15.82 6.44
C TYR A 380 3.10 16.67 5.32
N TYR A 381 3.13 17.99 5.57
CA TYR A 381 3.64 18.99 4.63
C TYR A 381 4.62 19.93 5.30
N LEU A 382 5.55 20.46 4.51
CA LEU A 382 6.36 21.59 4.94
C LEU A 382 5.45 22.80 5.13
N ARG A 383 5.43 23.34 6.34
CA ARG A 383 4.59 24.47 6.73
C ARG A 383 5.39 25.55 7.41
N GLN A 384 5.12 26.80 7.08
CA GLN A 384 5.64 27.95 7.85
C GLN A 384 4.80 28.13 9.12
N ASN A 385 5.49 28.31 10.26
CA ASN A 385 4.88 28.64 11.54
C ASN A 385 5.80 29.61 12.28
N ASN A 386 5.39 30.87 12.47
CA ASN A 386 6.21 31.92 13.08
C ASN A 386 7.63 32.04 12.46
N ASN A 387 7.71 32.05 11.15
CA ASN A 387 8.96 32.07 10.35
C ASN A 387 9.83 30.80 10.46
N GLU A 388 9.47 29.82 11.26
CA GLU A 388 10.08 28.49 11.21
C GLU A 388 9.42 27.65 10.12
N LEU A 389 10.17 26.68 9.59
CA LEU A 389 9.65 25.68 8.68
C LEU A 389 9.65 24.32 9.37
N LYS A 390 8.47 23.72 9.49
CA LYS A 390 8.25 22.45 10.13
C LYS A 390 7.50 21.48 9.22
N LEU A 391 7.71 20.21 9.44
CA LEU A 391 6.90 19.16 8.86
C LEU A 391 5.71 18.92 9.79
N GLU A 392 4.51 19.32 9.37
CA GLU A 392 3.28 19.20 10.18
C GLU A 392 2.19 18.46 9.41
N LYS A 393 1.34 17.73 10.16
CA LYS A 393 0.20 17.01 9.57
C LYS A 393 -0.89 18.01 9.18
N HIS A 394 -1.41 17.89 7.94
CA HIS A 394 -2.48 18.73 7.44
C HIS A 394 -3.74 18.56 8.31
N ASP A 395 -4.27 19.67 8.84
CA ASP A 395 -5.41 19.71 9.74
C ASP A 395 -6.75 20.05 9.05
N GLY A 396 -6.74 20.17 7.72
CA GLY A 396 -7.89 20.55 6.90
C GLY A 396 -8.21 22.05 6.91
N SER A 397 -7.47 22.89 7.67
CA SER A 397 -7.76 24.32 7.77
C SER A 397 -7.23 25.12 6.57
N THR A 398 -7.97 26.18 6.21
CA THR A 398 -7.51 27.16 5.20
C THR A 398 -6.22 27.83 5.63
N LYS A 399 -6.02 28.04 6.95
CA LYS A 399 -4.78 28.62 7.46
C LYS A 399 -3.60 27.71 7.18
N PHE A 400 -3.71 26.41 7.50
CA PHE A 400 -2.67 25.44 7.19
C PHE A 400 -2.34 25.44 5.70
N SER A 401 -3.38 25.35 4.85
CA SER A 401 -3.20 25.32 3.40
C SER A 401 -2.42 26.52 2.89
N LYS A 402 -2.71 27.75 3.38
CA LYS A 402 -1.97 28.97 3.02
C LYS A 402 -0.52 28.93 3.52
N ASP A 403 -0.31 28.50 4.75
CA ASP A 403 1.02 28.43 5.39
C ASP A 403 1.92 27.34 4.74
N ALA A 404 1.35 26.35 4.10
CA ALA A 404 2.04 25.24 3.44
C ALA A 404 2.11 25.38 1.91
N THR A 405 1.64 26.52 1.37
CA THR A 405 1.73 26.83 -0.07
C THR A 405 2.84 27.85 -0.32
N PHE A 406 3.61 27.63 -1.38
CA PHE A 406 4.72 28.49 -1.79
C PHE A 406 4.65 28.73 -3.29
N LYS A 407 4.94 29.96 -3.71
CA LYS A 407 5.10 30.30 -5.13
C LYS A 407 6.52 29.95 -5.56
N LYS A 408 6.65 29.01 -6.48
CA LYS A 408 7.92 28.69 -7.13
C LYS A 408 8.26 29.79 -8.12
N VAL A 409 9.41 30.39 -7.97
CA VAL A 409 9.96 31.45 -8.85
C VAL A 409 11.34 31.06 -9.34
N PRO A 410 11.89 31.70 -10.40
CA PRO A 410 13.27 31.53 -10.77
C PRO A 410 14.20 31.80 -9.58
N GLY A 411 15.27 31.03 -9.47
CA GLY A 411 16.20 31.14 -8.35
C GLY A 411 16.77 32.57 -8.21
N LEU A 412 16.74 33.11 -6.99
CA LEU A 412 17.13 34.48 -6.69
C LEU A 412 18.62 34.73 -6.91
N LYS A 413 19.43 33.66 -6.88
CA LYS A 413 20.88 33.75 -7.22
C LYS A 413 21.17 33.31 -8.65
N ASP A 414 20.46 32.29 -9.13
CA ASP A 414 20.66 31.69 -10.46
C ASP A 414 19.29 31.26 -11.00
N SER A 415 18.85 31.88 -12.08
CA SER A 415 17.52 31.64 -12.68
C SER A 415 17.32 30.21 -13.22
N GLY A 416 18.39 29.44 -13.42
CA GLY A 416 18.32 27.99 -13.76
C GLY A 416 17.98 27.08 -12.57
N TRP A 417 17.82 27.66 -11.39
CA TRP A 417 17.38 27.01 -10.16
C TRP A 417 15.99 27.53 -9.75
N SER A 418 15.56 27.28 -8.53
CA SER A 418 14.26 27.72 -8.01
C SER A 418 14.41 28.41 -6.66
N SER A 419 13.54 29.38 -6.40
CA SER A 419 13.29 29.92 -5.06
C SER A 419 11.80 29.80 -4.74
N PHE A 420 11.46 29.80 -3.44
CA PHE A 420 10.11 29.54 -2.98
C PHE A 420 9.64 30.67 -2.07
N GLN A 421 8.73 31.48 -2.59
CA GLN A 421 8.11 32.61 -1.91
C GLN A 421 6.89 32.16 -1.12
N SER A 422 6.70 32.61 0.10
CA SER A 422 5.51 32.28 0.88
C SER A 422 4.23 32.78 0.20
N PHE A 423 3.22 31.93 0.12
CA PHE A 423 1.88 32.32 -0.33
C PHE A 423 1.15 33.16 0.73
N ALA A 424 1.34 32.85 2.01
CA ALA A 424 0.70 33.56 3.13
C ALA A 424 1.37 34.91 3.45
N ALA A 425 2.68 35.06 3.15
CA ALA A 425 3.48 36.25 3.45
C ALA A 425 4.46 36.51 2.30
N PRO A 426 4.06 37.19 1.21
CA PRO A 426 4.84 37.28 -0.04
C PRO A 426 6.20 37.97 0.07
N ASP A 427 6.49 38.69 1.16
CA ASP A 427 7.82 39.28 1.41
C ASP A 427 8.84 38.27 1.91
N LEU A 428 8.41 37.04 2.24
CA LEU A 428 9.24 35.99 2.80
C LEU A 428 9.53 34.89 1.80
N TYR A 429 10.76 34.37 1.84
CA TYR A 429 11.22 33.24 1.05
C TYR A 429 11.73 32.12 1.95
N ILE A 430 11.61 30.88 1.50
CA ILE A 430 12.34 29.76 2.11
C ILE A 430 13.83 29.99 1.90
N ARG A 431 14.59 30.00 2.99
CA ARG A 431 16.05 29.96 2.95
C ARG A 431 16.59 29.13 4.11
N HIS A 432 17.80 28.63 3.99
CA HIS A 432 18.50 28.10 5.16
C HIS A 432 19.30 29.21 5.87
N SER A 433 19.42 29.08 7.19
CA SER A 433 20.29 29.90 8.02
C SER A 433 20.84 29.01 9.12
N ASN A 434 22.17 28.94 9.27
CA ASN A 434 22.81 27.94 10.11
C ASN A 434 22.29 26.53 9.84
N TYR A 435 22.19 26.18 8.55
CA TYR A 435 21.67 24.91 8.02
C TYR A 435 20.18 24.64 8.27
N THR A 436 19.47 25.41 9.09
CA THR A 436 18.03 25.22 9.35
C THR A 436 17.20 26.03 8.36
N LEU A 437 16.14 25.41 7.81
CA LEU A 437 15.22 26.10 6.92
C LEU A 437 14.29 27.02 7.73
N ARG A 438 14.10 28.23 7.18
CA ARG A 438 13.22 29.24 7.75
C ARG A 438 12.66 30.17 6.67
N MET A 439 11.61 30.90 7.03
CA MET A 439 11.10 32.02 6.24
C MET A 439 11.85 33.30 6.58
N SER A 440 12.30 34.06 5.57
CA SER A 440 13.01 35.31 5.78
C SER A 440 12.83 36.27 4.60
N THR A 441 12.95 37.57 4.85
CA THR A 441 13.21 38.55 3.80
C THR A 441 14.60 38.34 3.21
N ILE A 442 14.80 38.75 1.96
CA ILE A 442 16.04 38.60 1.22
C ILE A 442 16.66 39.99 1.03
N SER A 443 17.82 40.22 1.62
CA SER A 443 18.49 41.52 1.58
C SER A 443 19.92 41.48 1.05
N THR A 444 20.65 40.39 1.27
CA THR A 444 22.06 40.23 0.90
C THR A 444 22.24 39.22 -0.25
N ASP A 445 23.43 39.19 -0.82
CA ASP A 445 23.80 38.18 -1.81
C ASP A 445 23.85 36.76 -1.19
N LEU A 446 24.25 36.65 0.07
CA LEU A 446 24.21 35.39 0.82
C LEU A 446 22.78 34.91 1.00
N ASP A 447 21.84 35.82 1.35
CA ASP A 447 20.42 35.46 1.45
C ASP A 447 19.86 34.89 0.15
N ARG A 448 20.27 35.49 -1.01
CA ARG A 448 19.88 34.98 -2.34
C ARG A 448 20.43 33.57 -2.59
N GLN A 449 21.68 33.30 -2.21
CA GLN A 449 22.29 31.98 -2.34
C GLN A 449 21.58 30.97 -1.45
N ASP A 450 21.34 31.32 -0.17
CA ASP A 450 20.67 30.47 0.82
C ASP A 450 19.20 30.17 0.46
N ALA A 451 18.56 31.03 -0.34
CA ALA A 451 17.18 30.89 -0.79
C ALA A 451 17.06 30.28 -2.20
N THR A 452 18.14 29.80 -2.79
CA THR A 452 18.14 29.17 -4.12
C THR A 452 18.35 27.67 -4.00
N PHE A 453 17.49 26.89 -4.65
CA PHE A 453 17.44 25.43 -4.51
C PHE A 453 17.21 24.74 -5.85
N GLY A 454 17.68 23.48 -5.98
CA GLY A 454 17.47 22.62 -7.14
C GLY A 454 16.55 21.46 -6.82
N ILE A 455 15.41 21.35 -7.51
CA ILE A 455 14.53 20.19 -7.41
C ILE A 455 15.08 19.09 -8.33
N GLY A 456 15.27 17.86 -7.80
CA GLY A 456 15.74 16.71 -8.56
C GLY A 456 17.19 16.79 -9.05
N LYS A 457 17.98 17.75 -8.57
CA LYS A 457 19.39 17.95 -8.94
C LYS A 457 20.36 17.21 -8.04
#